data_4f01a2fa261d5395c4877f0720ee2eac
#
_entry.id   4f01a2fa261d5395c4877f0720ee2eac
#
_cell.length_a   1.000
_cell.length_b   1.000
_cell.length_c   1.000
_cell.angle_alpha   90.00
_cell.angle_beta   90.00
_cell.angle_gamma   90.00
#
_symmetry.space_group_name_H-M   'P 1'
#
loop_
_entity.id
_entity.type
_entity.pdbx_description
1 polymer ?
#
loop_
_entity_poly.entity_id
_entity_poly.type
_entity_poly.pdbx_seq_one_letter_code
_entity_poly.pdbx_strand_id
1 'polypeptide(L)' 'MTMQKLDATLIGQKLRTLRGARPQKEVANALGVTTMAISSYENGERIPRDEIKIALARYYEATVEQIFFSDK' A
#
# COMPACT_ATOMS: atom_id res chain seq x y z
N MET A 1 -20.99 6.33 17.23
CA MET A 1 -20.18 5.38 16.48
C MET A 1 -18.98 6.06 15.85
N THR A 2 -17.86 5.45 15.98
CA THR A 2 -16.62 6.04 15.49
C THR A 2 -16.28 5.51 14.11
N MET A 3 -16.02 6.40 13.17
CA MET A 3 -15.53 5.99 11.88
C MET A 3 -14.11 5.47 12.04
N GLN A 4 -13.85 4.33 11.43
CA GLN A 4 -12.51 3.79 11.47
C GLN A 4 -11.57 4.65 10.63
N LYS A 5 -10.51 5.09 11.26
CA LYS A 5 -9.52 5.92 10.59
C LYS A 5 -8.43 5.03 10.03
N LEU A 6 -8.03 5.27 8.79
CA LEU A 6 -6.94 4.52 8.20
C LEU A 6 -5.62 4.93 8.86
N ASP A 7 -4.81 3.96 9.19
CA ASP A 7 -3.50 4.20 9.80
C ASP A 7 -2.44 4.13 8.70
N ALA A 8 -2.01 5.27 8.22
CA ALA A 8 -1.06 5.34 7.11
C ALA A 8 0.27 4.68 7.45
N THR A 9 0.71 4.78 8.70
CA THR A 9 1.97 4.16 9.12
C THR A 9 1.87 2.64 9.08
N LEU A 10 0.78 2.09 9.62
CA LEU A 10 0.57 0.65 9.59
C LEU A 10 0.44 0.13 8.17
N ILE A 11 -0.32 0.84 7.35
CA ILE A 11 -0.48 0.50 5.94
C ILE A 11 0.89 0.46 5.25
N GLY A 12 1.70 1.48 5.49
CA GLY A 12 3.03 1.55 4.89
C GLY A 12 3.92 0.38 5.30
N GLN A 13 3.86 -0.01 6.57
CA GLN A 13 4.62 -1.15 7.06
C GLN A 13 4.19 -2.44 6.38
N LYS A 14 2.87 -2.62 6.21
CA LYS A 14 2.35 -3.79 5.52
C LYS A 14 2.80 -3.84 4.07
N LEU A 15 2.74 -2.70 3.39
CA LEU A 15 3.16 -2.64 2.00
C LEU A 15 4.65 -2.95 1.86
N ARG A 16 5.46 -2.43 2.75
CA ARG A 16 6.90 -2.70 2.74
C ARG A 16 7.18 -4.19 2.97
N THR A 17 6.47 -4.79 3.89
CA THR A 17 6.62 -6.22 4.17
C THR A 17 6.22 -7.05 2.95
N LEU A 18 5.11 -6.70 2.32
CA LEU A 18 4.66 -7.42 1.13
C LEU A 18 5.63 -7.26 -0.03
N ARG A 19 6.23 -6.09 -0.17
CA ARG A 19 7.20 -5.87 -1.23
C ARG A 19 8.43 -6.74 -1.05
N GLY A 20 8.85 -6.96 0.18
CA GLY A 20 10.00 -7.80 0.48
C GLY A 20 11.26 -7.29 -0.23
N ALA A 21 11.95 -8.19 -0.92
CA ALA A 21 13.22 -7.85 -1.58
C ALA A 21 13.03 -7.18 -2.94
N ARG A 22 11.80 -7.06 -3.44
CA ARG A 22 11.57 -6.42 -4.74
C ARG A 22 11.90 -4.94 -4.67
N PRO A 23 12.55 -4.37 -5.70
CA PRO A 23 12.77 -2.92 -5.72
C PRO A 23 11.46 -2.16 -5.83
N GLN A 24 11.41 -0.98 -5.22
CA GLN A 24 10.24 -0.11 -5.34
C GLN A 24 9.94 0.21 -6.81
N LYS A 25 10.98 0.36 -7.61
CA LYS A 25 10.81 0.67 -9.04
C LYS A 25 10.03 -0.42 -9.77
N GLU A 26 10.25 -1.66 -9.42
CA GLU A 26 9.54 -2.78 -10.04
C GLU A 26 8.05 -2.67 -9.76
N VAL A 27 7.69 -2.41 -8.51
CA VAL A 27 6.29 -2.26 -8.13
C VAL A 27 5.67 -1.05 -8.81
N ALA A 28 6.40 0.06 -8.82
CA ALA A 28 5.93 1.30 -9.45
C ALA A 28 5.62 1.08 -10.93
N ASN A 29 6.52 0.40 -11.64
CA ASN A 29 6.31 0.11 -13.06
C ASN A 29 5.10 -0.79 -13.28
N ALA A 30 4.92 -1.79 -12.42
CA ALA A 30 3.79 -2.70 -12.56
C ALA A 30 2.46 -1.99 -12.36
N LEU A 31 2.42 -1.00 -11.48
CA LEU A 31 1.19 -0.29 -11.16
C LEU A 31 0.99 0.98 -12.00
N GLY A 32 1.99 1.37 -12.78
CA GLY A 32 1.88 2.59 -13.57
C GLY A 32 1.97 3.86 -12.75
N VAL A 33 2.71 3.81 -11.64
CA VAL A 33 2.90 4.98 -10.78
C VAL A 33 4.40 5.26 -10.65
N THR A 34 4.74 6.35 -9.97
CA THR A 34 6.16 6.70 -9.77
C THR A 34 6.74 5.95 -8.58
N THR A 35 8.06 5.78 -8.61
CA THR A 35 8.76 5.21 -7.46
C THR A 35 8.54 6.06 -6.21
N MET A 36 8.49 7.38 -6.39
CA MET A 36 8.24 8.28 -5.27
C MET A 36 6.87 8.02 -4.64
N ALA A 37 5.86 7.71 -5.45
CA ALA A 37 4.54 7.38 -4.92
C ALA A 37 4.60 6.12 -4.05
N ILE A 38 5.30 5.07 -4.52
CA ILE A 38 5.45 3.85 -3.73
C ILE A 38 6.15 4.16 -2.41
N SER A 39 7.22 4.95 -2.46
CA SER A 39 7.95 5.34 -1.26
C SER A 39 7.04 6.09 -0.28
N SER A 40 6.24 7.02 -0.78
CA SER A 40 5.32 7.78 0.07
C SER A 40 4.30 6.89 0.74
N TYR A 41 3.78 5.90 0.03
CA TYR A 41 2.83 4.95 0.61
C TYR A 41 3.50 4.12 1.71
N GLU A 42 4.71 3.64 1.46
CA GLU A 42 5.41 2.80 2.43
C GLU A 42 5.86 3.59 3.66
N ASN A 43 6.16 4.87 3.49
CA ASN A 43 6.60 5.71 4.60
C ASN A 43 5.43 6.31 5.38
N GLY A 44 4.20 6.02 4.99
CA GLY A 44 3.04 6.53 5.70
C GLY A 44 2.75 7.99 5.43
N GLU A 45 3.33 8.55 4.36
CA GLU A 45 3.12 9.96 4.01
C GLU A 45 1.84 10.18 3.22
N ARG A 46 1.38 9.16 2.52
CA ARG A 46 0.18 9.23 1.70
C ARG A 46 -0.55 7.91 1.77
N ILE A 47 -1.88 7.99 1.68
CA ILE A 47 -2.71 6.80 1.53
C ILE A 47 -3.10 6.72 0.05
N PRO A 48 -2.89 5.58 -0.62
CA PRO A 48 -3.26 5.46 -2.02
C PRO A 48 -4.76 5.66 -2.20
N ARG A 49 -5.14 6.23 -3.34
CA ARG A 49 -6.55 6.28 -3.68
C ARG A 49 -7.07 4.89 -4.04
N ASP A 50 -8.38 4.78 -4.14
CA ASP A 50 -9.04 3.48 -4.22
C ASP A 50 -8.52 2.60 -5.34
N GLU A 51 -8.34 3.16 -6.54
CA GLU A 51 -7.87 2.34 -7.66
C GLU A 51 -6.45 1.83 -7.45
N ILE A 52 -5.62 2.59 -6.76
CA ILE A 52 -4.26 2.14 -6.45
C ILE A 52 -4.28 1.09 -5.33
N LYS A 53 -5.19 1.25 -4.36
CA LYS A 53 -5.37 0.22 -3.33
C LYS A 53 -5.70 -1.13 -3.95
N ILE A 54 -6.62 -1.13 -4.90
CA ILE A 54 -7.02 -2.35 -5.58
C ILE A 54 -5.86 -2.94 -6.37
N ALA A 55 -5.11 -2.10 -7.07
CA ALA A 55 -3.97 -2.54 -7.86
C ALA A 55 -2.88 -3.13 -6.97
N LEU A 56 -2.61 -2.51 -5.83
CA LEU A 56 -1.62 -3.02 -4.87
C LEU A 56 -2.04 -4.37 -4.32
N ALA A 57 -3.31 -4.50 -3.95
CA ALA A 57 -3.81 -5.77 -3.41
C ALA A 57 -3.67 -6.88 -4.44
N ARG A 58 -4.04 -6.61 -5.69
CA ARG A 58 -3.90 -7.59 -6.76
C ARG A 58 -2.44 -7.96 -7.02
N TYR A 59 -1.59 -6.96 -7.03
CA TYR A 59 -0.17 -7.18 -7.29
C TYR A 59 0.46 -8.08 -6.23
N TYR A 60 0.10 -7.87 -4.97
CA TYR A 60 0.65 -8.64 -3.86
C TYR A 60 -0.19 -9.88 -3.52
N GLU A 61 -1.24 -10.14 -4.29
CA GLU A 61 -2.12 -11.31 -4.08
C GLU A 61 -2.73 -11.30 -2.69
N ALA A 62 -3.17 -10.13 -2.27
CA ALA A 62 -3.83 -9.92 -0.99
C ALA A 62 -5.17 -9.25 -1.23
N THR A 63 -5.93 -9.01 -0.18
CA THR A 63 -7.17 -8.27 -0.29
C THR A 63 -6.96 -6.83 0.15
N VAL A 64 -7.82 -5.95 -0.35
CA VAL A 64 -7.80 -4.55 0.08
C VAL A 64 -8.02 -4.48 1.59
N GLU A 65 -8.89 -5.31 2.11
CA GLU A 65 -9.16 -5.30 3.54
C GLU A 65 -7.92 -5.68 4.35
N GLN A 66 -7.19 -6.69 3.89
CA GLN A 66 -6.00 -7.13 4.62
C GLN A 66 -4.93 -6.05 4.71
N ILE A 67 -4.78 -5.27 3.67
CA ILE A 67 -3.74 -4.25 3.62
C ILE A 67 -4.20 -2.95 4.27
N PHE A 68 -5.40 -2.50 3.96
CA PHE A 68 -5.81 -1.12 4.24
C PHE A 68 -6.81 -0.99 5.38
N PHE A 69 -7.49 -2.06 5.74
CA PHE A 69 -8.58 -1.97 6.72
C PHE A 69 -8.42 -2.94 7.88
N SER A 70 -7.27 -3.60 7.98
CA SER A 70 -6.99 -4.52 9.08
C SER A 70 -6.15 -3.81 10.13
N ASP A 71 -6.44 -4.10 11.40
CA ASP A 71 -5.70 -3.54 12.53
C ASP A 71 -4.40 -4.27 12.80
N LYS A 72 -4.15 -5.38 12.11
CA LYS A 72 -3.01 -6.24 12.43
C LYS A 72 -2.08 -6.42 11.26
#